data_848ef0de412e21552244a6c5af6c2d5f
#
_entry.id   848ef0de412e21552244a6c5af6c2d5f
#
_cell.length_a   1.000
_cell.length_b   1.000
_cell.length_c   1.000
_cell.angle_alpha   90.00
_cell.angle_beta   90.00
_cell.angle_gamma   90.00
#
_symmetry.space_group_name_H-M   'P 1'
#
loop_
_entity.id
_entity.type
_entity.pdbx_description
1 polymer ?
#
loop_
_entity_poly.entity_id
_entity_poly.type
_entity_poly.pdbx_seq_one_letter_code
_entity_poly.pdbx_strand_id
1 'polypeptide(L)'
;MLLSIEVIWPYDKSIGIRFGYGKKGKPMGEKFSCDPAQSRGRRFAEDSSTFRSCFQRDRDRIVHCSAFRRLKHKTQVFLEHEGDYFRTRLTHSIEVAQVARTIAGVLGLNAELTETVALAHDLGHPPFGHTGEEALDALMAPFGGFDHNAQAVRIVTNLERHYAQFDGLNLTWETLEGIAKHNGPVTGALHYALADYNRLHDLELSGFASAEAQVAALADDIAYNNHDLHDGLRAELFSTDELADLPMLNSCFAAVDAKYPNLNYYRRRHEALRRFFGILVEDVIAVSSDNLADLNPQNVEDIRRAGRPMVQFS
;
A
#
# COMPACT_ATOMS: atom_id res chain seq x y z
N MET A 1 1.23 -21.71 14.77
CA MET A 1 0.32 -20.60 15.06
C MET A 1 -0.42 -20.33 13.77
N LEU A 2 -1.62 -20.87 13.65
CA LEU A 2 -2.44 -20.76 12.45
C LEU A 2 -2.88 -19.31 12.32
N LEU A 3 -2.48 -18.66 11.24
CA LEU A 3 -2.97 -17.35 10.84
C LEU A 3 -4.50 -17.45 10.74
N SER A 4 -5.20 -16.63 11.51
CA SER A 4 -6.64 -16.48 11.42
C SER A 4 -6.95 -15.71 10.12
N ILE A 5 -7.11 -16.46 9.03
CA ILE A 5 -7.69 -15.93 7.80
C ILE A 5 -9.22 -15.88 8.02
N GLU A 6 -9.67 -14.93 8.83
CA GLU A 6 -11.08 -14.54 8.88
C GLU A 6 -11.31 -13.41 7.86
N VAL A 7 -11.31 -13.75 6.58
CA VAL A 7 -11.95 -12.93 5.57
C VAL A 7 -13.22 -13.65 5.15
N ILE A 8 -14.30 -13.44 5.92
CA ILE A 8 -15.65 -13.85 5.55
C ILE A 8 -16.16 -12.82 4.55
N TRP A 9 -16.14 -13.18 3.28
CA TRP A 9 -16.64 -12.33 2.21
C TRP A 9 -17.84 -12.99 1.54
N PRO A 10 -19.03 -12.36 1.50
CA PRO A 10 -20.16 -12.86 0.71
C PRO A 10 -19.98 -12.45 -0.75
N TYR A 11 -19.43 -13.31 -1.58
CA TYR A 11 -19.35 -13.09 -3.02
C TYR A 11 -20.72 -13.34 -3.68
N ASP A 12 -21.39 -12.28 -4.11
CA ASP A 12 -22.60 -12.35 -4.91
C ASP A 12 -22.25 -12.48 -6.41
N LYS A 13 -22.60 -13.61 -7.02
CA LYS A 13 -22.38 -13.88 -8.45
C LYS A 13 -23.20 -13.00 -9.41
N SER A 14 -24.03 -12.10 -8.91
CA SER A 14 -24.92 -11.25 -9.73
C SER A 14 -24.28 -9.91 -10.15
N ILE A 15 -23.10 -9.55 -9.64
CA ILE A 15 -22.39 -8.34 -10.04
C ILE A 15 -21.73 -8.58 -11.39
N GLY A 16 -22.49 -8.40 -12.45
CA GLY A 16 -21.94 -8.24 -13.80
C GLY A 16 -21.11 -6.96 -13.83
N ILE A 17 -19.80 -7.10 -13.70
CA ILE A 17 -18.86 -5.97 -13.75
C ILE A 17 -19.02 -5.29 -15.10
N ARG A 18 -19.80 -4.22 -15.12
CA ARG A 18 -19.79 -3.26 -16.24
C ARG A 18 -18.52 -2.45 -16.07
N PHE A 19 -17.47 -2.82 -16.75
CA PHE A 19 -16.35 -1.91 -16.98
C PHE A 19 -16.90 -0.62 -17.57
N GLY A 20 -17.11 0.35 -16.70
CA GLY A 20 -17.34 1.73 -17.10
C GLY A 20 -16.04 2.34 -17.63
N TYR A 21 -15.52 1.83 -18.75
CA TYR A 21 -14.75 2.70 -19.63
C TYR A 21 -15.73 3.78 -20.06
N GLY A 22 -15.74 4.87 -19.30
CA GLY A 22 -16.54 6.04 -19.62
C GLY A 22 -16.27 6.37 -21.08
N LYS A 23 -17.33 6.48 -21.87
CA LYS A 23 -17.27 7.04 -23.21
C LYS A 23 -16.35 8.24 -23.17
N LYS A 24 -15.15 8.19 -23.74
CA LYS A 24 -14.19 9.30 -23.95
C LYS A 24 -14.46 10.56 -23.11
N GLY A 25 -14.56 10.43 -21.80
CA GLY A 25 -14.64 11.48 -20.82
C GLY A 25 -13.31 11.59 -20.09
N LYS A 26 -13.01 12.76 -19.56
CA LYS A 26 -11.85 12.98 -18.69
C LYS A 26 -11.85 11.94 -17.56
N PRO A 27 -10.67 11.45 -17.11
CA PRO A 27 -10.58 10.53 -15.98
C PRO A 27 -11.34 11.08 -14.77
N MET A 28 -12.06 10.24 -14.03
CA MET A 28 -12.89 10.65 -12.89
C MET A 28 -12.07 11.40 -11.82
N GLY A 29 -10.82 11.02 -11.63
CA GLY A 29 -9.90 11.59 -10.63
C GLY A 29 -9.42 13.02 -10.90
N GLU A 30 -9.64 13.60 -12.08
CA GLU A 30 -9.07 14.91 -12.47
C GLU A 30 -9.40 16.05 -11.49
N LYS A 31 -10.52 15.95 -10.75
CA LYS A 31 -10.94 17.00 -9.81
C LYS A 31 -10.33 16.83 -8.41
N PHE A 32 -10.16 15.60 -7.95
CA PHE A 32 -9.79 15.28 -6.56
C PHE A 32 -8.46 14.54 -6.42
N SER A 33 -7.79 14.29 -7.53
CA SER A 33 -6.41 13.81 -7.53
C SER A 33 -5.48 14.88 -6.96
N CYS A 34 -4.46 14.47 -6.23
CA CYS A 34 -3.41 15.37 -5.75
C CYS A 34 -2.64 15.97 -6.94
N ASP A 35 -2.85 17.27 -7.18
CA ASP A 35 -2.14 18.01 -8.22
C ASP A 35 -0.77 18.46 -7.71
N PRO A 36 0.35 18.07 -8.37
CA PRO A 36 1.69 18.53 -7.98
C PRO A 36 1.83 20.06 -7.92
N ALA A 37 1.07 20.79 -8.75
CA ALA A 37 1.09 22.26 -8.76
C ALA A 37 0.37 22.89 -7.55
N GLN A 38 -0.48 22.12 -6.88
CA GLN A 38 -1.23 22.54 -5.69
C GLN A 38 -0.74 21.84 -4.41
N SER A 39 0.43 21.19 -4.47
CA SER A 39 1.01 20.55 -3.29
C SER A 39 1.15 21.55 -2.14
N ARG A 40 0.86 21.09 -0.91
CA ARG A 40 1.12 21.85 0.32
C ARG A 40 2.62 22.06 0.58
N GLY A 41 3.45 21.45 -0.26
CA GLY A 41 4.89 21.69 -0.31
C GLY A 41 5.69 20.87 0.68
N ARG A 42 6.89 21.39 0.98
CA ARG A 42 7.92 20.78 1.80
C ARG A 42 8.18 21.62 3.04
N ARG A 43 8.64 20.98 4.11
CA ARG A 43 9.03 21.71 5.33
C ARG A 43 10.15 22.72 5.09
N PHE A 44 11.16 22.35 4.32
CA PHE A 44 12.25 23.24 3.94
C PHE A 44 12.05 23.66 2.48
N ALA A 45 12.12 24.96 2.21
CA ALA A 45 12.00 25.50 0.85
C ALA A 45 13.14 25.00 -0.02
N GLU A 46 12.83 24.57 -1.23
CA GLU A 46 13.77 24.15 -2.25
C GLU A 46 13.29 24.61 -3.63
N ASP A 47 14.22 24.82 -4.55
CA ASP A 47 13.90 25.14 -5.92
C ASP A 47 13.13 24.01 -6.60
N SER A 48 12.15 24.38 -7.42
CA SER A 48 11.41 23.44 -8.24
C SER A 48 12.31 22.83 -9.32
N SER A 49 12.04 21.58 -9.68
CA SER A 49 12.70 20.95 -10.82
C SER A 49 12.06 21.42 -12.12
N THR A 50 12.86 21.61 -13.16
CA THR A 50 12.38 22.01 -14.50
C THR A 50 11.72 20.88 -15.29
N PHE A 51 11.91 19.62 -14.86
CA PHE A 51 11.47 18.43 -15.62
C PHE A 51 10.85 17.32 -14.76
N ARG A 52 10.76 17.49 -13.43
CA ARG A 52 10.14 16.51 -12.52
C ARG A 52 9.08 17.18 -11.67
N SER A 53 7.96 16.51 -11.47
CA SER A 53 6.97 16.92 -10.45
C SER A 53 7.56 16.83 -9.04
N CYS A 54 6.91 17.47 -8.06
CA CYS A 54 7.31 17.34 -6.66
C CYS A 54 7.19 15.90 -6.16
N PHE A 55 6.17 15.15 -6.59
CA PHE A 55 5.95 13.75 -6.21
C PHE A 55 6.96 12.81 -6.89
N GLN A 56 7.33 13.08 -8.15
CA GLN A 56 8.41 12.35 -8.81
C GLN A 56 9.75 12.54 -8.08
N ARG A 57 10.03 13.76 -7.62
CA ARG A 57 11.23 14.00 -6.77
C ARG A 57 11.19 13.22 -5.48
N ASP A 58 10.01 13.09 -4.86
CA ASP A 58 9.86 12.30 -3.62
C ASP A 58 10.12 10.82 -3.87
N ARG A 59 9.56 10.26 -4.93
CA ARG A 59 9.84 8.88 -5.35
C ARG A 59 11.33 8.65 -5.53
N ASP A 60 12.00 9.53 -6.27
CA ASP A 60 13.43 9.41 -6.51
C ASP A 60 14.22 9.45 -5.18
N ARG A 61 13.84 10.32 -4.24
CA ARG A 61 14.48 10.41 -2.91
C ARG A 61 14.29 9.13 -2.10
N ILE A 62 13.11 8.53 -2.14
CA ILE A 62 12.83 7.26 -1.45
C ILE A 62 13.65 6.14 -2.06
N VAL A 63 13.61 5.95 -3.37
CA VAL A 63 14.36 4.87 -4.06
C VAL A 63 15.87 4.97 -3.78
N HIS A 64 16.40 6.18 -3.67
CA HIS A 64 17.82 6.41 -3.42
C HIS A 64 18.21 6.50 -1.93
N CYS A 65 17.26 6.43 -0.99
CA CYS A 65 17.59 6.48 0.44
C CYS A 65 18.21 5.16 0.95
N SER A 66 18.88 5.26 2.09
CA SER A 66 19.54 4.10 2.69
C SER A 66 18.55 3.10 3.26
N ALA A 67 17.45 3.60 3.82
CA ALA A 67 16.38 2.77 4.38
C ALA A 67 15.73 1.87 3.32
N PHE A 68 15.46 2.41 2.12
CA PHE A 68 14.89 1.63 1.02
C PHE A 68 15.81 0.48 0.59
N ARG A 69 17.12 0.73 0.44
CA ARG A 69 18.09 -0.33 0.14
C ARG A 69 18.16 -1.41 1.22
N ARG A 70 17.93 -1.04 2.49
CA ARG A 70 17.95 -1.97 3.62
C ARG A 70 16.74 -2.91 3.66
N LEU A 71 15.65 -2.59 2.96
CA LEU A 71 14.47 -3.47 2.84
C LEU A 71 14.83 -4.85 2.27
N LYS A 72 15.87 -4.96 1.47
CA LYS A 72 16.34 -6.26 0.95
C LYS A 72 16.80 -7.23 2.06
N HIS A 73 17.15 -6.71 3.24
CA HIS A 73 17.62 -7.51 4.39
C HIS A 73 16.53 -7.69 5.46
N LYS A 74 15.32 -7.23 5.19
CA LYS A 74 14.16 -7.41 6.05
C LYS A 74 13.24 -8.46 5.42
N THR A 75 12.90 -9.50 6.18
CA THR A 75 12.00 -10.56 5.73
C THR A 75 10.59 -10.01 5.54
N GLN A 76 9.86 -10.52 4.54
CA GLN A 76 8.41 -10.32 4.47
C GLN A 76 7.72 -11.28 5.44
N VAL A 77 7.76 -12.55 5.18
CA VAL A 77 7.28 -13.63 6.06
C VAL A 77 8.37 -14.69 6.24
N PHE A 78 8.95 -15.18 5.16
CA PHE A 78 10.00 -16.22 5.16
C PHE A 78 11.39 -15.62 5.11
N LEU A 79 12.37 -16.35 5.65
CA LEU A 79 13.76 -15.93 5.63
C LEU A 79 14.37 -16.18 4.24
N GLU A 80 15.00 -15.17 3.65
CA GLU A 80 15.64 -15.23 2.32
C GLU A 80 16.63 -16.40 2.17
N HIS A 81 17.35 -16.74 3.24
CA HIS A 81 18.34 -17.82 3.19
C HIS A 81 17.72 -19.24 3.23
N GLU A 82 16.43 -19.38 3.47
CA GLU A 82 15.69 -20.65 3.35
C GLU A 82 15.29 -20.94 1.90
N GLY A 83 15.40 -19.95 1.01
CA GLY A 83 15.18 -20.07 -0.41
C GLY A 83 15.25 -18.74 -1.12
N ASP A 84 16.04 -18.66 -2.19
CA ASP A 84 16.28 -17.45 -3.00
C ASP A 84 15.04 -16.92 -3.74
N TYR A 85 13.93 -17.61 -3.63
CA TYR A 85 12.63 -17.21 -4.22
C TYR A 85 11.69 -16.53 -3.24
N PHE A 86 11.97 -16.57 -1.92
CA PHE A 86 11.15 -15.88 -0.94
C PHE A 86 11.33 -14.37 -1.04
N ARG A 87 10.23 -13.65 -0.83
CA ARG A 87 10.23 -12.20 -0.94
C ARG A 87 10.91 -11.54 0.24
N THR A 88 11.69 -10.53 -0.06
CA THR A 88 12.13 -9.53 0.91
C THR A 88 11.14 -8.37 0.91
N ARG A 89 11.17 -7.50 1.93
CA ARG A 89 10.36 -6.28 1.94
C ARG A 89 10.65 -5.36 0.75
N LEU A 90 11.86 -5.41 0.19
CA LEU A 90 12.18 -4.63 -1.00
C LEU A 90 11.39 -5.09 -2.23
N THR A 91 11.37 -6.39 -2.50
CA THR A 91 10.62 -6.92 -3.65
C THR A 91 9.12 -6.76 -3.46
N HIS A 92 8.62 -6.96 -2.23
CA HIS A 92 7.25 -6.69 -1.86
C HIS A 92 6.87 -5.23 -2.14
N SER A 93 7.61 -4.24 -1.63
CA SER A 93 7.30 -2.82 -1.84
C SER A 93 7.29 -2.43 -3.33
N ILE A 94 8.13 -3.06 -4.17
CA ILE A 94 8.12 -2.84 -5.62
C ILE A 94 6.84 -3.40 -6.25
N GLU A 95 6.42 -4.61 -5.85
CA GLU A 95 5.19 -5.23 -6.34
C GLU A 95 3.95 -4.46 -5.88
N VAL A 96 3.89 -4.01 -4.61
CA VAL A 96 2.86 -3.10 -4.08
C VAL A 96 2.77 -1.82 -4.93
N ALA A 97 3.90 -1.18 -5.20
CA ALA A 97 3.94 0.06 -5.99
C ALA A 97 3.40 -0.15 -7.42
N GLN A 98 3.67 -1.30 -8.03
CA GLN A 98 3.14 -1.64 -9.36
C GLN A 98 1.60 -1.76 -9.33
N VAL A 99 1.04 -2.44 -8.31
CA VAL A 99 -0.41 -2.59 -8.14
C VAL A 99 -1.05 -1.23 -7.89
N ALA A 100 -0.50 -0.47 -6.95
CA ALA A 100 -0.96 0.87 -6.60
C ALA A 100 -1.03 1.79 -7.83
N ARG A 101 0.00 1.79 -8.67
CA ARG A 101 -0.01 2.54 -9.94
C ARG A 101 -1.11 2.09 -10.89
N THR A 102 -1.38 0.79 -10.97
CA THR A 102 -2.43 0.26 -11.83
C THR A 102 -3.80 0.76 -11.39
N ILE A 103 -4.11 0.65 -10.09
CA ILE A 103 -5.38 1.11 -9.52
C ILE A 103 -5.51 2.63 -9.67
N ALA A 104 -4.46 3.39 -9.32
CA ALA A 104 -4.44 4.85 -9.46
C ALA A 104 -4.71 5.30 -10.90
N GLY A 105 -4.11 4.62 -11.88
CA GLY A 105 -4.32 4.92 -13.31
C GLY A 105 -5.76 4.72 -13.76
N VAL A 106 -6.44 3.68 -13.27
CA VAL A 106 -7.85 3.41 -13.60
C VAL A 106 -8.78 4.43 -12.93
N LEU A 107 -8.52 4.79 -11.66
CA LEU A 107 -9.30 5.78 -10.91
C LEU A 107 -8.99 7.23 -11.32
N GLY A 108 -7.96 7.46 -12.14
CA GLY A 108 -7.55 8.80 -12.59
C GLY A 108 -6.82 9.60 -11.52
N LEU A 109 -6.21 8.93 -10.55
CA LEU A 109 -5.43 9.53 -9.45
C LEU A 109 -3.97 9.79 -9.87
N ASN A 110 -3.23 10.51 -9.03
CA ASN A 110 -1.82 10.79 -9.27
C ASN A 110 -0.96 9.55 -9.04
N ALA A 111 -0.57 8.89 -10.13
CA ALA A 111 0.21 7.65 -10.08
C ALA A 111 1.62 7.83 -9.48
N GLU A 112 2.23 9.02 -9.56
CA GLU A 112 3.55 9.28 -8.99
C GLU A 112 3.49 9.37 -7.47
N LEU A 113 2.49 10.06 -6.92
CA LEU A 113 2.26 10.12 -5.47
C LEU A 113 1.90 8.74 -4.92
N THR A 114 0.98 8.04 -5.59
CA THR A 114 0.54 6.70 -5.18
C THR A 114 1.73 5.73 -5.12
N GLU A 115 2.56 5.70 -6.17
CA GLU A 115 3.79 4.90 -6.21
C GLU A 115 4.76 5.27 -5.09
N THR A 116 4.92 6.57 -4.83
CA THR A 116 5.85 7.09 -3.82
C THR A 116 5.45 6.61 -2.42
N VAL A 117 4.17 6.71 -2.08
CA VAL A 117 3.65 6.24 -0.79
C VAL A 117 3.79 4.72 -0.68
N ALA A 118 3.44 3.99 -1.73
CA ALA A 118 3.57 2.53 -1.77
C ALA A 118 5.02 2.05 -1.61
N LEU A 119 6.01 2.73 -2.21
CA LEU A 119 7.43 2.39 -2.02
C LEU A 119 7.91 2.69 -0.59
N ALA A 120 7.28 3.61 0.11
CA ALA A 120 7.73 4.09 1.41
C ALA A 120 7.08 3.38 2.61
N HIS A 121 5.95 2.66 2.42
CA HIS A 121 5.15 2.15 3.53
C HIS A 121 5.95 1.27 4.51
N ASP A 122 6.83 0.43 4.00
CA ASP A 122 7.58 -0.58 4.77
C ASP A 122 8.91 -0.06 5.37
N LEU A 123 9.30 1.20 5.13
CA LEU A 123 10.61 1.73 5.54
C LEU A 123 10.87 1.59 7.04
N GLY A 124 9.82 1.72 7.86
CA GLY A 124 9.89 1.72 9.32
C GLY A 124 9.84 0.35 9.97
N HIS A 125 9.51 -0.71 9.25
CA HIS A 125 9.39 -2.04 9.84
C HIS A 125 10.69 -2.52 10.48
N PRO A 126 10.62 -3.13 11.70
CA PRO A 126 11.75 -3.78 12.35
C PRO A 126 12.01 -5.15 11.69
N PRO A 127 13.11 -5.85 12.06
CA PRO A 127 13.28 -7.25 11.74
C PRO A 127 12.14 -8.11 12.32
N PHE A 128 11.81 -9.21 11.65
CA PHE A 128 10.77 -10.18 12.03
C PHE A 128 9.32 -9.66 11.94
N GLY A 129 9.05 -8.66 11.10
CA GLY A 129 7.71 -8.16 10.78
C GLY A 129 6.92 -7.70 12.00
N HIS A 130 5.64 -8.03 12.05
CA HIS A 130 4.74 -7.62 13.15
C HIS A 130 5.11 -8.25 14.49
N THR A 131 5.60 -9.50 14.52
CA THR A 131 6.07 -10.13 15.79
C THR A 131 7.24 -9.34 16.38
N GLY A 132 8.17 -8.88 15.53
CA GLY A 132 9.27 -8.02 15.96
C GLY A 132 8.82 -6.64 16.41
N GLU A 133 7.78 -6.10 15.76
CA GLU A 133 7.17 -4.84 16.13
C GLU A 133 6.49 -4.91 17.50
N GLU A 134 5.66 -5.93 17.75
CA GLU A 134 4.99 -6.16 19.04
C GLU A 134 6.00 -6.27 20.18
N ALA A 135 7.07 -7.05 19.96
CA ALA A 135 8.13 -7.21 20.97
C ALA A 135 8.85 -5.88 21.24
N LEU A 136 9.12 -5.11 20.19
CA LEU A 136 9.79 -3.82 20.30
C LEU A 136 8.89 -2.76 20.94
N ASP A 137 7.60 -2.72 20.59
CA ASP A 137 6.63 -1.81 21.21
C ASP A 137 6.51 -2.07 22.71
N ALA A 138 6.38 -3.34 23.13
CA ALA A 138 6.33 -3.72 24.54
C ALA A 138 7.57 -3.27 25.32
N LEU A 139 8.79 -3.42 24.73
CA LEU A 139 10.04 -2.98 25.35
C LEU A 139 10.18 -1.47 25.38
N MET A 140 9.64 -0.78 24.39
CA MET A 140 9.70 0.67 24.24
C MET A 140 8.56 1.41 24.96
N ALA A 141 7.58 0.70 25.54
CA ALA A 141 6.43 1.30 26.21
C ALA A 141 6.81 2.44 27.20
N PRO A 142 7.88 2.32 28.05
CA PRO A 142 8.31 3.41 28.94
C PRO A 142 8.83 4.66 28.21
N PHE A 143 9.13 4.55 26.91
CA PHE A 143 9.72 5.58 26.06
C PHE A 143 8.75 6.08 24.97
N GLY A 144 7.46 5.73 25.04
CA GLY A 144 6.43 6.14 24.10
C GLY A 144 6.11 5.11 23.03
N GLY A 145 6.52 3.84 23.21
CA GLY A 145 6.21 2.73 22.33
C GLY A 145 6.96 2.72 21.00
N PHE A 146 6.60 1.78 20.15
CA PHE A 146 7.11 1.66 18.79
C PHE A 146 5.95 1.36 17.81
N ASP A 147 5.94 2.04 16.68
CA ASP A 147 5.02 1.84 15.55
C ASP A 147 5.81 2.02 14.26
N HIS A 148 5.63 1.11 13.30
CA HIS A 148 6.41 1.14 12.05
C HIS A 148 6.09 2.35 11.16
N ASN A 149 4.86 2.87 11.15
CA ASN A 149 4.50 4.07 10.39
C ASN A 149 5.15 5.31 11.01
N ALA A 150 5.09 5.44 12.34
CA ALA A 150 5.79 6.50 13.07
C ALA A 150 7.30 6.44 12.83
N GLN A 151 7.87 5.24 12.81
CA GLN A 151 9.29 5.04 12.51
C GLN A 151 9.61 5.35 11.05
N ALA A 152 8.72 5.04 10.09
CA ALA A 152 8.89 5.42 8.69
C ALA A 152 8.94 6.94 8.54
N VAL A 153 8.01 7.66 9.18
CA VAL A 153 8.04 9.14 9.23
C VAL A 153 9.36 9.63 9.83
N ARG A 154 9.82 9.06 10.94
CA ARG A 154 11.10 9.44 11.57
C ARG A 154 12.29 9.20 10.65
N ILE A 155 12.31 8.09 9.92
CA ILE A 155 13.37 7.78 8.95
C ILE A 155 13.44 8.86 7.88
N VAL A 156 12.32 9.16 7.22
CA VAL A 156 12.30 10.06 6.06
C VAL A 156 12.37 11.55 6.45
N THR A 157 12.12 11.90 7.72
CA THR A 157 12.14 13.28 8.18
C THR A 157 13.38 13.65 9.01
N ASN A 158 14.12 12.65 9.56
CA ASN A 158 15.20 12.91 10.50
C ASN A 158 16.43 12.01 10.28
N LEU A 159 16.25 10.69 10.10
CA LEU A 159 17.38 9.75 10.18
C LEU A 159 18.17 9.63 8.87
N GLU A 160 17.56 9.84 7.73
CA GLU A 160 18.28 9.93 6.45
C GLU A 160 19.04 11.25 6.38
N ARG A 161 20.33 11.20 6.00
CA ARG A 161 21.24 12.37 6.01
C ARG A 161 21.95 12.50 4.67
N HIS A 162 21.19 12.86 3.65
CA HIS A 162 21.68 12.99 2.27
C HIS A 162 21.87 14.44 1.82
N TYR A 163 21.32 15.41 2.56
CA TYR A 163 21.29 16.84 2.15
C TYR A 163 22.07 17.70 3.14
N ALA A 164 22.81 18.68 2.61
CA ALA A 164 23.63 19.55 3.43
C ALA A 164 22.83 20.54 4.30
N GLN A 165 21.59 20.83 3.91
CA GLN A 165 20.80 21.92 4.50
C GLN A 165 19.80 21.43 5.55
N PHE A 166 19.46 20.14 5.55
CA PHE A 166 18.43 19.56 6.45
C PHE A 166 18.67 18.07 6.68
N ASP A 167 18.19 17.58 7.80
CA ASP A 167 18.04 16.15 8.07
C ASP A 167 16.78 15.63 7.37
N GLY A 168 16.73 14.32 7.09
CA GLY A 168 15.67 13.67 6.37
C GLY A 168 15.74 13.84 4.85
N LEU A 169 14.65 13.50 4.18
CA LEU A 169 14.48 13.55 2.74
C LEU A 169 13.71 14.80 2.27
N ASN A 170 13.15 15.59 3.19
CA ASN A 170 12.32 16.76 2.89
C ASN A 170 11.22 16.44 1.87
N LEU A 171 10.41 15.42 2.15
CA LEU A 171 9.31 15.01 1.28
C LEU A 171 8.15 16.01 1.33
N THR A 172 7.27 15.96 0.34
CA THR A 172 6.04 16.77 0.33
C THR A 172 5.08 16.35 1.44
N TRP A 173 4.21 17.28 1.82
CA TRP A 173 3.19 17.06 2.82
C TRP A 173 2.31 15.85 2.49
N GLU A 174 1.90 15.71 1.23
CA GLU A 174 1.04 14.64 0.73
C GLU A 174 1.72 13.26 0.83
N THR A 175 3.00 13.19 0.54
CA THR A 175 3.78 11.95 0.71
C THR A 175 3.88 11.57 2.19
N LEU A 176 4.16 12.54 3.06
CA LEU A 176 4.25 12.32 4.50
C LEU A 176 2.89 11.96 5.11
N GLU A 177 1.81 12.61 4.67
CA GLU A 177 0.45 12.24 5.02
C GLU A 177 0.18 10.76 4.71
N GLY A 178 0.52 10.34 3.49
CA GLY A 178 0.31 8.95 3.05
C GLY A 178 1.10 7.93 3.87
N ILE A 179 2.36 8.23 4.21
CA ILE A 179 3.18 7.37 5.07
C ILE A 179 2.62 7.30 6.49
N ALA A 180 2.25 8.45 7.07
CA ALA A 180 1.77 8.52 8.45
C ALA A 180 0.39 7.88 8.65
N LYS A 181 -0.47 7.94 7.63
CA LYS A 181 -1.85 7.43 7.65
C LYS A 181 -2.02 6.16 6.82
N HIS A 182 -0.97 5.37 6.67
CA HIS A 182 -1.04 4.14 5.87
C HIS A 182 -2.16 3.20 6.34
N ASN A 183 -2.33 3.06 7.64
CA ASN A 183 -3.39 2.26 8.26
C ASN A 183 -4.68 3.08 8.55
N GLY A 184 -4.87 4.23 7.90
CA GLY A 184 -6.00 5.10 8.10
C GLY A 184 -5.75 6.28 9.07
N PRO A 185 -6.82 6.95 9.54
CA PRO A 185 -6.71 8.05 10.49
C PRO A 185 -6.03 7.64 11.80
N VAL A 186 -5.07 8.45 12.25
CA VAL A 186 -4.37 8.22 13.53
C VAL A 186 -5.07 9.02 14.63
N THR A 187 -5.69 8.30 15.56
CA THR A 187 -6.43 8.89 16.68
C THR A 187 -5.87 8.39 18.02
N GLY A 188 -6.09 9.16 19.09
CA GLY A 188 -5.60 8.82 20.43
C GLY A 188 -4.18 9.26 20.70
N ALA A 189 -3.44 8.50 21.54
CA ALA A 189 -2.07 8.83 21.89
C ALA A 189 -1.13 8.54 20.72
N LEU A 190 -0.33 9.53 20.33
CA LEU A 190 0.63 9.39 19.25
C LEU A 190 1.93 8.80 19.77
N HIS A 191 2.51 7.88 18.99
CA HIS A 191 3.88 7.42 19.21
C HIS A 191 4.86 8.58 19.08
N TYR A 192 5.92 8.55 19.90
CA TYR A 192 6.87 9.66 20.06
C TYR A 192 7.34 10.25 18.71
N ALA A 193 7.76 9.41 17.81
CA ALA A 193 8.36 9.88 16.55
C ALA A 193 7.36 10.66 15.68
N LEU A 194 6.10 10.22 15.65
CA LEU A 194 5.04 10.88 14.91
C LEU A 194 4.60 12.17 15.61
N ALA A 195 4.44 12.13 16.95
CA ALA A 195 4.09 13.29 17.74
C ALA A 195 5.12 14.42 17.62
N ASP A 196 6.42 14.07 17.66
CA ASP A 196 7.50 15.04 17.53
C ASP A 196 7.50 15.75 16.16
N TYR A 197 7.30 14.98 15.07
CA TYR A 197 7.23 15.57 13.74
C TYR A 197 5.94 16.38 13.53
N ASN A 198 4.78 15.83 13.91
CA ASN A 198 3.48 16.47 13.69
C ASN A 198 3.35 17.83 14.39
N ARG A 199 4.04 18.03 15.51
CA ARG A 199 4.14 19.34 16.20
C ARG A 199 4.82 20.41 15.35
N LEU A 200 5.76 20.01 14.46
CA LEU A 200 6.53 20.90 13.59
C LEU A 200 5.86 21.14 12.24
N HIS A 201 5.11 20.15 11.76
CA HIS A 201 4.48 20.14 10.46
C HIS A 201 3.23 19.26 10.55
N ASP A 202 2.09 19.87 10.83
CA ASP A 202 0.82 19.17 11.07
C ASP A 202 0.38 18.38 9.81
N LEU A 203 0.26 17.06 9.96
CA LEU A 203 -0.20 16.14 8.94
C LEU A 203 -1.71 15.86 8.99
N GLU A 204 -2.47 16.60 9.81
CA GLU A 204 -3.92 16.44 9.98
C GLU A 204 -4.30 14.97 10.26
N LEU A 205 -3.60 14.34 11.20
CA LEU A 205 -3.59 12.91 11.44
C LEU A 205 -4.96 12.28 11.68
N SER A 206 -5.91 13.03 12.24
CA SER A 206 -7.25 12.52 12.60
C SER A 206 -8.20 12.36 11.41
N GLY A 207 -7.90 12.97 10.25
CA GLY A 207 -8.67 12.82 9.02
C GLY A 207 -8.15 11.67 8.14
N PHE A 208 -8.96 11.26 7.17
CA PHE A 208 -8.51 10.29 6.16
C PHE A 208 -7.39 10.88 5.30
N ALA A 209 -6.58 10.03 4.70
CA ALA A 209 -5.58 10.44 3.72
C ALA A 209 -6.21 10.68 2.34
N SER A 210 -5.45 11.24 1.41
CA SER A 210 -5.85 11.34 0.00
C SER A 210 -6.20 9.96 -0.59
N ALA A 211 -6.95 9.93 -1.69
CA ALA A 211 -7.29 8.69 -2.37
C ALA A 211 -6.04 7.95 -2.86
N GLU A 212 -4.99 8.67 -3.26
CA GLU A 212 -3.69 8.11 -3.63
C GLU A 212 -3.06 7.29 -2.49
N ALA A 213 -3.09 7.82 -1.28
CA ALA A 213 -2.54 7.13 -0.11
C ALA A 213 -3.41 5.93 0.29
N GLN A 214 -4.74 6.04 0.20
CA GLN A 214 -5.65 4.93 0.44
C GLN A 214 -5.45 3.80 -0.58
N VAL A 215 -5.20 4.12 -1.87
CA VAL A 215 -4.84 3.13 -2.89
C VAL A 215 -3.53 2.44 -2.55
N ALA A 216 -2.53 3.18 -2.08
CA ALA A 216 -1.24 2.58 -1.68
C ALA A 216 -1.42 1.56 -0.54
N ALA A 217 -2.26 1.86 0.45
CA ALA A 217 -2.58 0.95 1.55
C ALA A 217 -3.30 -0.31 1.07
N LEU A 218 -4.36 -0.17 0.28
CA LEU A 218 -5.09 -1.33 -0.26
C LEU A 218 -4.26 -2.17 -1.24
N ALA A 219 -3.34 -1.54 -1.96
CA ALA A 219 -2.41 -2.28 -2.83
C ALA A 219 -1.44 -3.16 -2.02
N ASP A 220 -1.06 -2.72 -0.80
CA ASP A 220 -0.31 -3.54 0.14
C ASP A 220 -1.12 -4.75 0.59
N ASP A 221 -2.37 -4.56 1.02
CA ASP A 221 -3.28 -5.65 1.40
C ASP A 221 -3.45 -6.67 0.27
N ILE A 222 -3.65 -6.21 -0.99
CA ILE A 222 -3.77 -7.09 -2.17
C ILE A 222 -2.49 -7.89 -2.37
N ALA A 223 -1.34 -7.21 -2.35
CA ALA A 223 -0.04 -7.84 -2.56
C ALA A 223 0.28 -8.82 -1.44
N TYR A 224 0.09 -8.43 -0.17
CA TYR A 224 0.31 -9.26 1.01
C TYR A 224 -0.49 -10.56 0.93
N ASN A 225 -1.82 -10.48 0.72
CA ASN A 225 -2.67 -11.68 0.64
C ASN A 225 -2.22 -12.64 -0.48
N ASN A 226 -1.85 -12.12 -1.64
CA ASN A 226 -1.39 -12.97 -2.76
C ASN A 226 0.01 -13.55 -2.51
N HIS A 227 0.90 -12.77 -1.89
CA HIS A 227 2.27 -13.18 -1.60
C HIS A 227 2.30 -14.29 -0.54
N ASP A 228 1.51 -14.16 0.51
CA ASP A 228 1.44 -15.15 1.58
C ASP A 228 0.88 -16.48 1.08
N LEU A 229 -0.15 -16.45 0.23
CA LEU A 229 -0.65 -17.66 -0.44
C LEU A 229 0.41 -18.30 -1.33
N HIS A 230 1.14 -17.49 -2.10
CA HIS A 230 2.17 -18.01 -3.00
C HIS A 230 3.36 -18.61 -2.24
N ASP A 231 3.83 -17.90 -1.23
CA ASP A 231 5.01 -18.29 -0.45
C ASP A 231 4.67 -19.46 0.51
N GLY A 232 3.46 -19.48 1.11
CA GLY A 232 2.97 -20.58 1.93
C GLY A 232 2.79 -21.89 1.15
N LEU A 233 2.23 -21.84 -0.07
CA LEU A 233 2.17 -22.99 -0.97
C LEU A 233 3.55 -23.47 -1.40
N ARG A 234 4.51 -22.57 -1.53
CA ARG A 234 5.88 -22.90 -1.87
C ARG A 234 6.62 -23.54 -0.71
N ALA A 235 6.39 -23.03 0.51
CA ALA A 235 6.94 -23.58 1.75
C ALA A 235 6.23 -24.86 2.21
N GLU A 236 5.27 -25.37 1.42
CA GLU A 236 4.47 -26.57 1.73
C GLU A 236 3.77 -26.49 3.10
N LEU A 237 3.41 -25.27 3.56
CA LEU A 237 2.65 -25.08 4.80
C LEU A 237 1.20 -25.52 4.64
N PHE A 238 0.69 -25.49 3.43
CA PHE A 238 -0.63 -25.98 3.03
C PHE A 238 -0.61 -26.36 1.54
N SER A 239 -1.58 -27.17 1.15
CA SER A 239 -1.76 -27.65 -0.22
C SER A 239 -2.84 -26.87 -0.97
N THR A 240 -2.90 -27.02 -2.30
CA THR A 240 -4.01 -26.47 -3.09
C THR A 240 -5.36 -27.12 -2.79
N ASP A 241 -5.38 -28.33 -2.24
CA ASP A 241 -6.61 -29.02 -1.86
C ASP A 241 -7.20 -28.41 -0.59
N GLU A 242 -6.37 -28.00 0.37
CA GLU A 242 -6.82 -27.29 1.57
C GLU A 242 -7.34 -25.88 1.23
N LEU A 243 -6.86 -25.26 0.15
CA LEU A 243 -7.40 -23.98 -0.33
C LEU A 243 -8.76 -24.11 -1.05
N ALA A 244 -9.19 -25.33 -1.38
CA ALA A 244 -10.50 -25.57 -2.00
C ALA A 244 -11.68 -25.20 -1.10
N ASP A 245 -11.46 -25.10 0.22
CA ASP A 245 -12.47 -24.64 1.18
C ASP A 245 -12.70 -23.12 1.13
N LEU A 246 -11.82 -22.37 0.46
CA LEU A 246 -11.95 -20.93 0.24
C LEU A 246 -12.67 -20.66 -1.09
N PRO A 247 -13.95 -20.19 -1.07
CA PRO A 247 -14.81 -20.14 -2.26
C PRO A 247 -14.20 -19.38 -3.44
N MET A 248 -13.52 -18.25 -3.18
CA MET A 248 -12.91 -17.43 -4.21
C MET A 248 -11.73 -18.14 -4.87
N LEU A 249 -10.83 -18.74 -4.09
CA LEU A 249 -9.70 -19.50 -4.61
C LEU A 249 -10.16 -20.76 -5.34
N ASN A 250 -11.12 -21.48 -4.79
CA ASN A 250 -11.73 -22.64 -5.44
C ASN A 250 -12.27 -22.27 -6.84
N SER A 251 -12.98 -21.15 -6.95
CA SER A 251 -13.49 -20.67 -8.25
C SER A 251 -12.36 -20.38 -9.25
N CYS A 252 -11.23 -19.85 -8.78
CA CYS A 252 -10.05 -19.60 -9.62
C CYS A 252 -9.43 -20.90 -10.12
N PHE A 253 -9.26 -21.90 -9.25
CA PHE A 253 -8.76 -23.21 -9.64
C PHE A 253 -9.71 -23.93 -10.61
N ALA A 254 -11.01 -23.94 -10.34
CA ALA A 254 -12.02 -24.51 -11.23
C ALA A 254 -12.02 -23.86 -12.63
N ALA A 255 -11.88 -22.54 -12.69
CA ALA A 255 -11.79 -21.82 -13.96
C ALA A 255 -10.50 -22.14 -14.73
N VAL A 256 -9.41 -22.41 -14.03
CA VAL A 256 -8.14 -22.87 -14.66
C VAL A 256 -8.30 -24.25 -15.22
N ASP A 257 -8.84 -25.19 -14.43
CA ASP A 257 -9.03 -26.59 -14.81
C ASP A 257 -9.97 -26.73 -16.01
N ALA A 258 -11.06 -25.95 -16.04
CA ALA A 258 -11.98 -25.91 -17.16
C ALA A 258 -11.32 -25.38 -18.46
N LYS A 259 -10.43 -24.41 -18.34
CA LYS A 259 -9.77 -23.80 -19.50
C LYS A 259 -8.53 -24.59 -19.98
N TYR A 260 -7.84 -25.25 -19.03
CA TYR A 260 -6.56 -25.91 -19.27
C TYR A 260 -6.51 -27.27 -18.54
N PRO A 261 -7.19 -28.32 -19.04
CA PRO A 261 -7.43 -29.57 -18.29
C PRO A 261 -6.19 -30.41 -17.99
N ASN A 262 -5.03 -30.10 -18.57
CA ASN A 262 -3.80 -30.92 -18.46
C ASN A 262 -2.59 -30.10 -17.95
N LEU A 263 -2.82 -29.05 -17.19
CA LEU A 263 -1.70 -28.29 -16.62
C LEU A 263 -0.99 -29.10 -15.53
N ASN A 264 0.34 -29.01 -15.50
CA ASN A 264 1.10 -29.48 -14.37
C ASN A 264 0.78 -28.60 -13.12
N TYR A 265 1.03 -29.14 -11.94
CA TYR A 265 0.77 -28.50 -10.66
C TYR A 265 1.30 -27.05 -10.59
N TYR A 266 2.54 -26.82 -11.01
CA TYR A 266 3.21 -25.51 -10.93
C TYR A 266 2.47 -24.44 -11.75
N ARG A 267 2.16 -24.74 -13.01
CA ARG A 267 1.44 -23.81 -13.90
C ARG A 267 -0.01 -23.60 -13.45
N ARG A 268 -0.69 -24.69 -13.01
CA ARG A 268 -2.05 -24.62 -12.47
C ARG A 268 -2.13 -23.65 -11.29
N ARG A 269 -1.21 -23.76 -10.34
CA ARG A 269 -1.11 -22.89 -9.18
C ARG A 269 -0.90 -21.43 -9.59
N HIS A 270 0.07 -21.14 -10.43
CA HIS A 270 0.35 -19.77 -10.87
C HIS A 270 -0.82 -19.14 -11.65
N GLU A 271 -1.51 -19.91 -12.49
CA GLU A 271 -2.68 -19.44 -13.22
C GLU A 271 -3.86 -19.12 -12.29
N ALA A 272 -4.08 -19.92 -11.25
CA ALA A 272 -5.14 -19.68 -10.25
C ALA A 272 -4.83 -18.44 -9.41
N LEU A 273 -3.61 -18.33 -8.85
CA LEU A 273 -3.21 -17.18 -8.04
C LEU A 273 -3.22 -15.87 -8.85
N ARG A 274 -2.83 -15.91 -10.12
CA ARG A 274 -2.91 -14.73 -10.99
C ARG A 274 -4.37 -14.27 -11.21
N ARG A 275 -5.33 -15.19 -11.29
CA ARG A 275 -6.75 -14.85 -11.38
C ARG A 275 -7.28 -14.28 -10.07
N PHE A 276 -6.91 -14.91 -8.96
CA PHE A 276 -7.26 -14.43 -7.63
C PHE A 276 -6.78 -12.98 -7.43
N PHE A 277 -5.53 -12.71 -7.74
CA PHE A 277 -4.98 -11.36 -7.70
C PHE A 277 -5.78 -10.37 -8.57
N GLY A 278 -6.13 -10.77 -9.80
CA GLY A 278 -6.96 -9.94 -10.69
C GLY A 278 -8.33 -9.61 -10.09
N ILE A 279 -8.97 -10.58 -9.45
CA ILE A 279 -10.28 -10.38 -8.78
C ILE A 279 -10.16 -9.34 -7.67
N LEU A 280 -9.12 -9.41 -6.83
CA LEU A 280 -8.92 -8.43 -5.73
C LEU A 280 -8.72 -7.01 -6.28
N VAL A 281 -7.93 -6.85 -7.33
CA VAL A 281 -7.71 -5.54 -7.97
C VAL A 281 -9.00 -5.00 -8.59
N GLU A 282 -9.75 -5.86 -9.30
CA GLU A 282 -11.01 -5.48 -9.93
C GLU A 282 -12.07 -5.08 -8.91
N ASP A 283 -12.14 -5.80 -7.79
CA ASP A 283 -13.06 -5.50 -6.69
C ASP A 283 -12.79 -4.13 -6.08
N VAL A 284 -11.54 -3.86 -5.70
CA VAL A 284 -11.16 -2.55 -5.15
C VAL A 284 -11.45 -1.43 -6.12
N ILE A 285 -11.17 -1.60 -7.42
CA ILE A 285 -11.46 -0.58 -8.44
C ILE A 285 -12.98 -0.32 -8.54
N ALA A 286 -13.78 -1.38 -8.57
CA ALA A 286 -15.23 -1.26 -8.71
C ALA A 286 -15.85 -0.53 -7.51
N VAL A 287 -15.59 -1.01 -6.30
CA VAL A 287 -16.14 -0.42 -5.07
C VAL A 287 -15.65 1.01 -4.85
N SER A 288 -14.37 1.26 -5.10
CA SER A 288 -13.82 2.61 -4.95
C SER A 288 -14.40 3.58 -5.98
N SER A 289 -14.65 3.12 -7.21
CA SER A 289 -15.31 3.93 -8.23
C SER A 289 -16.72 4.33 -7.81
N ASP A 290 -17.49 3.40 -7.25
CA ASP A 290 -18.84 3.66 -6.76
C ASP A 290 -18.83 4.62 -5.57
N ASN A 291 -17.92 4.41 -4.59
CA ASN A 291 -17.76 5.30 -3.44
C ASN A 291 -17.40 6.74 -3.87
N LEU A 292 -16.48 6.88 -4.83
CA LEU A 292 -16.08 8.19 -5.36
C LEU A 292 -17.20 8.85 -6.17
N ALA A 293 -17.98 8.06 -6.90
CA ALA A 293 -19.14 8.57 -7.62
C ALA A 293 -20.24 9.06 -6.65
N ASP A 294 -20.50 8.30 -5.58
CA ASP A 294 -21.47 8.66 -4.55
C ASP A 294 -21.08 9.92 -3.78
N LEU A 295 -19.80 10.03 -3.38
CA LEU A 295 -19.29 11.23 -2.72
C LEU A 295 -19.26 12.45 -3.64
N ASN A 296 -19.03 12.23 -4.95
CA ASN A 296 -18.85 13.28 -5.97
C ASN A 296 -17.89 14.41 -5.53
N PRO A 297 -16.66 14.09 -5.11
CA PRO A 297 -15.73 15.07 -4.56
C PRO A 297 -15.33 16.11 -5.60
N GLN A 298 -15.22 17.37 -5.18
CA GLN A 298 -14.81 18.47 -6.04
C GLN A 298 -13.32 18.82 -5.89
N ASN A 299 -12.68 18.31 -4.84
CA ASN A 299 -11.26 18.49 -4.55
C ASN A 299 -10.77 17.38 -3.58
N VAL A 300 -9.47 17.32 -3.33
CA VAL A 300 -8.86 16.31 -2.45
C VAL A 300 -9.32 16.44 -0.99
N GLU A 301 -9.68 17.65 -0.54
CA GLU A 301 -10.14 17.87 0.84
C GLU A 301 -11.50 17.21 1.12
N ASP A 302 -12.34 17.05 0.11
CA ASP A 302 -13.60 16.33 0.25
C ASP A 302 -13.34 14.85 0.57
N ILE A 303 -12.27 14.27 0.00
CA ILE A 303 -11.82 12.90 0.31
C ILE A 303 -11.34 12.81 1.77
N ARG A 304 -10.48 13.76 2.20
CA ARG A 304 -9.93 13.79 3.56
C ARG A 304 -11.02 13.91 4.63
N ARG A 305 -12.10 14.59 4.31
CA ARG A 305 -13.24 14.87 5.21
C ARG A 305 -14.42 13.91 5.06
N ALA A 306 -14.32 12.91 4.21
CA ALA A 306 -15.45 12.01 3.89
C ALA A 306 -15.98 11.21 5.10
N GLY A 307 -15.23 11.12 6.19
CA GLY A 307 -15.61 10.37 7.40
C GLY A 307 -15.59 8.84 7.23
N ARG A 308 -15.27 8.36 6.05
CA ARG A 308 -15.10 6.95 5.70
C ARG A 308 -14.03 6.78 4.62
N PRO A 309 -13.40 5.60 4.48
CA PRO A 309 -12.49 5.36 3.38
C PRO A 309 -13.23 5.40 2.03
N MET A 310 -12.57 5.95 1.02
CA MET A 310 -13.07 5.96 -0.36
C MET A 310 -12.55 4.76 -1.15
N VAL A 311 -11.37 4.26 -0.78
CA VAL A 311 -10.75 3.08 -1.40
C VAL A 311 -10.88 1.92 -0.42
N GLN A 312 -11.59 0.86 -0.83
CA GLN A 312 -11.85 -0.30 0.01
C GLN A 312 -12.28 -1.51 -0.83
N PHE A 313 -12.26 -2.70 -0.23
CA PHE A 313 -12.90 -3.91 -0.74
C PHE A 313 -14.44 -3.85 -0.59
N SER A 314 -15.16 -4.74 -1.30
CA SER A 314 -16.63 -4.89 -1.23
C SER A 314 -17.13 -5.47 0.07
#